data_1a5298d8732850880bd8ca3e7a05d2ad
#
_entry.id   1a5298d8732850880bd8ca3e7a05d2ad
#
_cell.length_a   1.000
_cell.length_b   1.000
_cell.length_c   1.000
_cell.angle_alpha   90.00
_cell.angle_beta   90.00
_cell.angle_gamma   90.00
#
_symmetry.space_group_name_H-M   'P 1'
#
loop_
_entity.id
_entity.type
_entity.pdbx_description
1 polymer ?
#
loop_
_entity_poly.entity_id
_entity_poly.type
_entity_poly.pdbx_seq_one_letter_code
_entity_poly.pdbx_strand_id
1 'polypeptide(L)'
;MLATVGCHFKPTIQEPNLCGVSMGRRIEVRAPSRIDLAGGWTDVPIYCSKKTGEVVNIAINQYVRSEMVIDDDRKLSVSYSTDMPTGSGLGTSGAMNVGLITTILGTAHESVKTAELAYQFEALLGNKGGRQDQWASALGGINHLTFVDESVMVETITPSAGFCQWLENNLLLFNSHITHVSGDLHKSVWQRFEDGDEEITRGLDKIRDAG
;
A
#
# COMPACT_ATOMS: atom_id res chain seq x y z
N MET A 1 4.01 -19.48 5.04
CA MET A 1 3.59 -18.53 6.08
C MET A 1 2.09 -18.29 5.91
N LEU A 2 1.26 -18.57 6.90
CA LEU A 2 -0.18 -18.32 6.81
C LEU A 2 -0.41 -16.82 6.98
N ALA A 3 -0.70 -16.12 5.89
CA ALA A 3 -1.25 -14.77 5.96
C ALA A 3 -2.76 -14.90 6.15
N THR A 4 -3.31 -14.28 7.19
CA THR A 4 -4.75 -14.13 7.31
C THR A 4 -5.16 -12.83 6.64
N VAL A 5 -6.25 -12.90 5.90
CA VAL A 5 -6.90 -11.76 5.27
C VAL A 5 -7.97 -11.29 6.22
N GLY A 6 -7.97 -10.01 6.58
CA GLY A 6 -8.96 -9.50 7.52
C GLY A 6 -9.55 -8.19 7.08
N CYS A 7 -10.87 -8.11 7.13
CA CYS A 7 -11.64 -6.92 6.81
C CYS A 7 -11.36 -5.72 7.75
N HIS A 8 -10.45 -5.87 8.73
CA HIS A 8 -10.25 -4.92 9.84
C HIS A 8 -8.81 -4.43 10.01
N PHE A 9 -7.87 -4.83 9.13
CA PHE A 9 -6.48 -4.42 9.27
C PHE A 9 -6.31 -2.97 8.83
N LYS A 10 -6.01 -2.11 9.81
CA LYS A 10 -5.69 -0.69 9.63
C LYS A 10 -4.32 -0.38 10.21
N PRO A 11 -3.68 0.70 9.81
CA PRO A 11 -2.50 1.20 10.51
C PRO A 11 -2.80 1.42 11.99
N THR A 12 -1.91 0.93 12.84
CA THR A 12 -2.01 1.13 14.30
C THR A 12 -0.76 1.81 14.80
N ILE A 13 -0.94 2.74 15.75
CA ILE A 13 0.16 3.40 16.45
C ILE A 13 0.26 2.81 17.84
N GLN A 14 1.46 2.45 18.24
CA GLN A 14 1.79 2.10 19.63
C GLN A 14 2.68 3.20 20.19
N GLU A 15 2.16 3.94 21.16
CA GLU A 15 3.01 4.79 22.00
C GLU A 15 3.52 3.92 23.15
N PRO A 16 4.84 3.79 23.34
CA PRO A 16 5.36 3.04 24.46
C PRO A 16 4.93 3.73 25.76
N ASN A 17 4.46 2.94 26.73
CA ASN A 17 4.22 3.40 28.09
C ASN A 17 5.56 3.92 28.67
N LEU A 18 5.70 5.24 28.72
CA LEU A 18 6.85 5.92 29.32
C LEU A 18 6.77 5.78 30.85
N CYS A 19 7.16 4.63 31.35
CA CYS A 19 7.43 4.46 32.78
C CYS A 19 8.95 4.59 32.99
N GLY A 20 9.40 5.78 33.39
CA GLY A 20 10.73 6.03 33.92
C GLY A 20 11.79 6.55 32.94
N VAL A 21 12.09 7.84 33.06
CA VAL A 21 13.39 8.49 32.77
C VAL A 21 13.99 8.25 31.38
N SER A 22 13.27 8.70 30.34
CA SER A 22 13.91 9.12 29.08
C SER A 22 13.09 10.28 28.53
N MET A 23 13.72 11.43 28.25
CA MET A 23 13.06 12.57 27.59
C MET A 23 12.90 12.33 26.06
N GLY A 24 13.41 11.23 25.55
CA GLY A 24 13.26 10.86 24.14
C GLY A 24 11.84 10.41 23.80
N ARG A 25 11.36 10.75 22.60
CA ARG A 25 10.06 10.31 22.10
C ARG A 25 10.24 9.16 21.13
N ARG A 26 9.51 8.05 21.34
CA ARG A 26 9.47 6.90 20.44
C ARG A 26 8.04 6.71 19.94
N ILE A 27 7.89 6.51 18.64
CA ILE A 27 6.62 6.22 18.00
C ILE A 27 6.82 4.99 17.14
N GLU A 28 5.99 3.98 17.32
CA GLU A 28 5.95 2.78 16.47
C GLU A 28 4.62 2.73 15.72
N VAL A 29 4.69 2.52 14.41
CA VAL A 29 3.53 2.36 13.53
C VAL A 29 3.61 1.00 12.85
N ARG A 30 2.48 0.29 12.80
CA ARG A 30 2.31 -0.94 12.02
C ARG A 30 1.37 -0.64 10.87
N ALA A 31 1.89 -0.68 9.64
CA ALA A 31 1.14 -0.47 8.41
C ALA A 31 0.93 -1.82 7.70
N PRO A 32 -0.30 -2.22 7.38
CA PRO A 32 -0.56 -3.49 6.71
C PRO A 32 -0.11 -3.46 5.26
N SER A 33 0.33 -4.60 4.76
CA SER A 33 0.50 -4.84 3.33
C SER A 33 -0.83 -5.23 2.69
N ARG A 34 -0.83 -5.37 1.38
CA ARG A 34 -2.03 -5.64 0.59
C ARG A 34 -1.84 -6.77 -0.41
N ILE A 35 -2.95 -7.40 -0.77
CA ILE A 35 -3.09 -8.20 -1.99
C ILE A 35 -3.90 -7.37 -2.99
N ASP A 36 -3.40 -7.27 -4.21
CA ASP A 36 -4.16 -6.80 -5.37
C ASP A 36 -5.01 -7.96 -5.87
N LEU A 37 -6.33 -7.82 -5.78
CA LEU A 37 -7.27 -8.85 -6.21
C LEU A 37 -7.62 -8.70 -7.69
N ALA A 38 -7.74 -7.46 -8.16
CA ALA A 38 -8.04 -7.13 -9.54
C ALA A 38 -7.72 -5.67 -9.85
N GLY A 39 -7.47 -5.36 -11.10
CA GLY A 39 -7.34 -3.99 -11.59
C GLY A 39 -5.93 -3.40 -11.49
N GLY A 40 -5.00 -4.03 -10.83
CA GLY A 40 -3.64 -3.53 -10.66
C GLY A 40 -2.97 -3.13 -11.98
N TRP A 41 -2.04 -2.19 -11.91
CA TRP A 41 -1.43 -1.44 -13.02
C TRP A 41 -2.28 -0.27 -13.54
N THR A 42 -3.60 -0.29 -13.42
CA THR A 42 -4.46 0.78 -13.96
C THR A 42 -4.49 2.04 -13.09
N ASP A 43 -3.92 1.97 -11.91
CA ASP A 43 -3.72 3.06 -10.94
C ASP A 43 -2.48 3.93 -11.24
N VAL A 44 -1.68 3.55 -12.27
CA VAL A 44 -0.48 4.31 -12.65
C VAL A 44 -0.87 5.57 -13.43
N PRO A 45 -0.24 6.75 -13.17
CA PRO A 45 -0.59 8.01 -13.82
C PRO A 45 -0.63 7.96 -15.35
N ILE A 46 0.27 7.21 -15.99
CA ILE A 46 0.30 7.03 -17.45
C ILE A 46 -1.01 6.46 -17.99
N TYR A 47 -1.67 5.58 -17.24
CA TYR A 47 -2.96 5.01 -17.62
C TYR A 47 -4.12 5.90 -17.17
N CYS A 48 -4.19 6.25 -15.87
CA CYS A 48 -5.34 6.93 -15.31
C CYS A 48 -5.47 8.40 -15.74
N SER A 49 -4.44 9.00 -16.37
CA SER A 49 -4.56 10.30 -17.06
C SER A 49 -5.28 10.23 -18.42
N LYS A 50 -5.42 9.04 -19.00
CA LYS A 50 -6.08 8.84 -20.30
C LYS A 50 -7.37 8.05 -20.19
N LYS A 51 -7.49 7.21 -19.18
CA LYS A 51 -8.60 6.28 -18.92
C LYS A 51 -8.85 6.17 -17.43
N THR A 52 -10.05 5.80 -17.05
CA THR A 52 -10.34 5.46 -15.64
C THR A 52 -9.60 4.18 -15.27
N GLY A 53 -8.88 4.21 -14.14
CA GLY A 53 -8.30 3.03 -13.52
C GLY A 53 -9.19 2.49 -12.40
N GLU A 54 -9.25 1.17 -12.24
CA GLU A 54 -10.06 0.49 -11.23
C GLU A 54 -9.20 -0.56 -10.54
N VAL A 55 -9.20 -0.58 -9.20
CA VAL A 55 -8.43 -1.56 -8.42
C VAL A 55 -9.25 -2.04 -7.24
N VAL A 56 -9.34 -3.36 -7.07
CA VAL A 56 -9.85 -3.99 -5.85
C VAL A 56 -8.70 -4.60 -5.08
N ASN A 57 -8.51 -4.16 -3.85
CA ASN A 57 -7.45 -4.65 -2.99
C ASN A 57 -7.95 -5.04 -1.60
N ILE A 58 -7.15 -5.82 -0.90
CA ILE A 58 -7.43 -6.27 0.45
C ILE A 58 -6.17 -6.18 1.32
N ALA A 59 -6.29 -5.55 2.48
CA ALA A 59 -5.23 -5.53 3.48
C ALA A 59 -5.06 -6.91 4.12
N ILE A 60 -3.82 -7.26 4.45
CA ILE A 60 -3.47 -8.52 5.09
C ILE A 60 -2.73 -8.30 6.41
N ASN A 61 -2.68 -9.33 7.26
CA ASN A 61 -1.98 -9.29 8.55
C ASN A 61 -0.46 -9.42 8.44
N GLN A 62 0.10 -8.99 7.33
CA GLN A 62 1.53 -8.84 7.14
C GLN A 62 1.87 -7.36 7.18
N TYR A 63 2.76 -6.97 8.07
CA TYR A 63 2.98 -5.56 8.40
C TYR A 63 4.39 -5.11 8.08
N VAL A 64 4.48 -3.85 7.71
CA VAL A 64 5.69 -3.05 7.90
C VAL A 64 5.56 -2.32 9.22
N ARG A 65 6.60 -2.39 10.04
CA ARG A 65 6.74 -1.62 11.28
C ARG A 65 7.73 -0.51 11.04
N SER A 66 7.28 0.70 11.27
CA SER A 66 8.10 1.91 11.20
C SER A 66 8.28 2.42 12.61
N GLU A 67 9.52 2.62 13.03
CA GLU A 67 9.86 3.17 14.33
C GLU A 67 10.57 4.50 14.13
N MET A 68 10.08 5.55 14.77
CA MET A 68 10.72 6.86 14.84
C MET A 68 11.14 7.14 16.28
N VAL A 69 12.41 7.45 16.47
CA VAL A 69 12.97 7.84 17.78
C VAL A 69 13.55 9.24 17.68
N ILE A 70 13.17 10.10 18.61
CA ILE A 70 13.79 11.39 18.85
C ILE A 70 14.52 11.26 20.20
N ASP A 71 15.84 11.31 20.19
CA ASP A 71 16.64 11.20 21.40
C ASP A 71 16.71 12.52 22.20
N ASP A 72 17.40 12.50 23.32
CA ASP A 72 17.54 13.66 24.21
C ASP A 72 18.33 14.80 23.55
N ASP A 73 19.20 14.49 22.58
CA ASP A 73 19.93 15.48 21.77
C ASP A 73 19.12 15.99 20.57
N ARG A 74 17.82 15.61 20.47
CA ARG A 74 16.88 15.92 19.37
C ARG A 74 17.30 15.31 18.03
N LYS A 75 18.12 14.28 18.06
CA LYS A 75 18.48 13.54 16.86
C LYS A 75 17.33 12.61 16.49
N LEU A 76 16.90 12.68 15.24
CA LEU A 76 15.86 11.83 14.67
C LEU A 76 16.49 10.58 14.03
N SER A 77 15.98 9.42 14.39
CA SER A 77 16.25 8.17 13.70
C SER A 77 14.95 7.48 13.28
N VAL A 78 14.95 6.85 12.10
CA VAL A 78 13.83 6.05 11.60
C VAL A 78 14.37 4.69 11.22
N SER A 79 13.69 3.66 11.70
CA SER A 79 14.00 2.27 11.37
C SER A 79 12.76 1.53 10.90
N TYR A 80 12.97 0.48 10.09
CA TYR A 80 11.90 -0.34 9.54
C TYR A 80 12.18 -1.81 9.76
N SER A 81 11.12 -2.57 10.02
CA SER A 81 11.11 -4.03 9.93
C SER A 81 9.86 -4.49 9.19
N THR A 82 9.92 -5.66 8.55
CA THR A 82 8.82 -6.19 7.76
C THR A 82 8.63 -7.69 8.02
N ASP A 83 7.37 -8.12 8.03
CA ASP A 83 7.00 -9.53 8.13
C ASP A 83 7.25 -10.30 6.81
N MET A 84 7.46 -9.57 5.71
CA MET A 84 7.60 -10.13 4.37
C MET A 84 8.96 -9.83 3.76
N PRO A 85 9.43 -10.68 2.84
CA PRO A 85 10.60 -10.35 2.02
C PRO A 85 10.37 -9.08 1.20
N THR A 86 11.40 -8.25 1.09
CA THR A 86 11.39 -7.11 0.15
C THR A 86 11.24 -7.61 -1.28
N GLY A 87 10.46 -6.89 -2.11
CA GLY A 87 10.19 -7.30 -3.50
C GLY A 87 9.19 -8.45 -3.63
N SER A 88 8.39 -8.72 -2.59
CA SER A 88 7.34 -9.76 -2.61
C SER A 88 6.12 -9.43 -3.46
N GLY A 89 6.00 -8.21 -4.00
CA GLY A 89 4.80 -7.77 -4.74
C GLY A 89 3.59 -7.43 -3.87
N LEU A 90 3.76 -7.39 -2.54
CA LEU A 90 2.67 -7.16 -1.57
C LEU A 90 2.52 -5.70 -1.12
N GLY A 91 3.04 -4.73 -1.88
CA GLY A 91 2.94 -3.31 -1.54
C GLY A 91 3.79 -2.89 -0.34
N THR A 92 4.89 -3.60 -0.08
CA THR A 92 5.78 -3.33 1.08
C THR A 92 6.33 -1.90 1.06
N SER A 93 6.71 -1.38 -0.12
CA SER A 93 7.20 0.01 -0.28
C SER A 93 6.13 1.03 0.12
N GLY A 94 4.92 0.88 -0.39
CA GLY A 94 3.79 1.73 -0.03
C GLY A 94 3.49 1.70 1.47
N ALA A 95 3.50 0.51 2.09
CA ALA A 95 3.31 0.34 3.53
C ALA A 95 4.43 1.00 4.36
N MET A 96 5.70 0.97 3.88
CA MET A 96 6.81 1.69 4.52
C MET A 96 6.57 3.20 4.53
N ASN A 97 6.15 3.76 3.39
CA ASN A 97 5.88 5.19 3.27
C ASN A 97 4.67 5.62 4.10
N VAL A 98 3.60 4.80 4.13
CA VAL A 98 2.44 5.02 5.04
C VAL A 98 2.88 5.01 6.49
N GLY A 99 3.71 4.03 6.89
CA GLY A 99 4.26 3.97 8.23
C GLY A 99 5.05 5.22 8.60
N LEU A 100 5.96 5.67 7.72
CA LEU A 100 6.75 6.89 7.92
C LEU A 100 5.86 8.13 8.08
N ILE A 101 4.97 8.35 7.12
CA ILE A 101 4.07 9.52 7.16
C ILE A 101 3.21 9.50 8.42
N THR A 102 2.71 8.33 8.83
CA THR A 102 1.93 8.19 10.05
C THR A 102 2.76 8.49 11.31
N THR A 103 4.04 8.10 11.36
CA THR A 103 4.92 8.47 12.50
C THR A 103 5.15 9.97 12.61
N ILE A 104 5.18 10.68 11.48
CA ILE A 104 5.38 12.14 11.41
C ILE A 104 4.10 12.87 11.79
N LEU A 105 2.97 12.47 11.23
CA LEU A 105 1.69 13.16 11.42
C LEU A 105 1.02 12.82 12.75
N GLY A 106 1.28 11.64 13.32
CA GLY A 106 0.59 11.15 14.51
C GLY A 106 -0.81 10.58 14.21
N THR A 107 -1.60 10.34 15.28
CA THR A 107 -2.87 9.60 15.21
C THR A 107 -4.06 10.39 14.66
N ALA A 108 -3.96 11.70 14.53
CA ALA A 108 -5.10 12.59 14.29
C ALA A 108 -5.42 12.81 12.80
N HIS A 109 -4.74 12.11 11.88
CA HIS A 109 -4.88 12.39 10.45
C HIS A 109 -5.77 11.37 9.73
N GLU A 110 -6.51 11.90 8.75
CA GLU A 110 -7.35 11.09 7.87
C GLU A 110 -6.50 10.13 7.02
N SER A 111 -6.96 8.88 6.89
CA SER A 111 -6.28 7.84 6.11
C SER A 111 -6.02 8.25 4.66
N VAL A 112 -6.97 8.96 4.03
CA VAL A 112 -6.87 9.49 2.67
C VAL A 112 -5.68 10.45 2.53
N LYS A 113 -5.54 11.38 3.46
CA LYS A 113 -4.42 12.34 3.48
C LYS A 113 -3.08 11.63 3.67
N THR A 114 -3.03 10.65 4.56
CA THR A 114 -1.84 9.83 4.79
C THR A 114 -1.45 9.05 3.53
N ALA A 115 -2.43 8.45 2.85
CA ALA A 115 -2.23 7.72 1.60
C ALA A 115 -1.60 8.59 0.52
N GLU A 116 -2.21 9.76 0.29
CA GLU A 116 -1.74 10.68 -0.75
C GLU A 116 -0.35 11.25 -0.45
N LEU A 117 -0.08 11.65 0.80
CA LEU A 117 1.25 12.11 1.19
C LEU A 117 2.31 11.02 1.07
N ALA A 118 1.97 9.77 1.39
CA ALA A 118 2.87 8.63 1.22
C ALA A 118 3.19 8.37 -0.26
N TYR A 119 2.19 8.48 -1.14
CA TYR A 119 2.38 8.40 -2.59
C TYR A 119 3.27 9.54 -3.12
N GLN A 120 2.97 10.79 -2.74
CA GLN A 120 3.75 11.96 -3.18
C GLN A 120 5.20 11.87 -2.70
N PHE A 121 5.43 11.39 -1.48
CA PHE A 121 6.77 11.17 -0.96
C PHE A 121 7.55 10.16 -1.80
N GLU A 122 6.93 9.04 -2.17
CA GLU A 122 7.53 8.02 -3.04
C GLU A 122 7.82 8.56 -4.45
N ALA A 123 6.91 9.36 -5.01
CA ALA A 123 7.09 10.01 -6.30
C ALA A 123 8.27 11.01 -6.29
N LEU A 124 8.45 11.77 -5.20
CA LEU A 124 9.59 12.66 -5.00
C LEU A 124 10.94 11.93 -4.96
N LEU A 125 10.95 10.68 -4.47
CA LEU A 125 12.12 9.81 -4.50
C LEU A 125 12.39 9.17 -5.87
N GLY A 126 11.59 9.51 -6.88
CA GLY A 126 11.76 9.06 -8.26
C GLY A 126 10.99 7.80 -8.64
N ASN A 127 10.21 7.22 -7.73
CA ASN A 127 9.34 6.10 -8.02
C ASN A 127 7.98 6.61 -8.53
N LYS A 128 7.75 6.46 -9.83
CA LYS A 128 6.50 6.87 -10.51
C LYS A 128 5.53 5.70 -10.69
N GLY A 129 5.40 4.86 -9.67
CA GLY A 129 4.44 3.76 -9.63
C GLY A 129 2.99 4.21 -9.51
N GLY A 130 2.10 3.25 -9.31
CA GLY A 130 0.70 3.50 -9.01
C GLY A 130 0.45 3.94 -7.56
N ARG A 131 -0.79 4.29 -7.26
CA ARG A 131 -1.22 4.80 -5.94
C ARG A 131 -1.79 3.71 -5.03
N GLN A 132 -2.17 2.55 -5.57
CA GLN A 132 -2.93 1.55 -4.84
C GLN A 132 -2.26 1.07 -3.55
N ASP A 133 -0.92 0.97 -3.53
CA ASP A 133 -0.18 0.40 -2.40
C ASP A 133 -0.31 1.25 -1.14
N GLN A 134 -0.09 2.54 -1.27
CA GLN A 134 -0.21 3.52 -0.20
C GLN A 134 -1.66 3.66 0.27
N TRP A 135 -2.60 3.69 -0.68
CA TRP A 135 -4.02 3.80 -0.38
C TRP A 135 -4.56 2.55 0.33
N ALA A 136 -4.23 1.36 -0.16
CA ALA A 136 -4.61 0.10 0.50
C ALA A 136 -4.06 0.00 1.92
N SER A 137 -2.76 0.35 2.11
CA SER A 137 -2.12 0.30 3.41
C SER A 137 -2.71 1.31 4.39
N ALA A 138 -2.99 2.54 3.94
CA ALA A 138 -3.51 3.60 4.80
C ALA A 138 -4.99 3.39 5.18
N LEU A 139 -5.81 2.88 4.26
CA LEU A 139 -7.22 2.60 4.49
C LEU A 139 -7.44 1.31 5.27
N GLY A 140 -6.63 0.28 4.96
CA GLY A 140 -6.87 -1.08 5.44
C GLY A 140 -8.16 -1.68 4.89
N GLY A 141 -8.54 -2.87 5.35
CA GLY A 141 -9.77 -3.54 4.93
C GLY A 141 -9.78 -3.96 3.46
N ILE A 142 -10.96 -3.95 2.85
CA ILE A 142 -11.17 -4.22 1.41
C ILE A 142 -11.68 -2.95 0.77
N ASN A 143 -11.05 -2.53 -0.32
CA ASN A 143 -11.43 -1.31 -1.02
C ASN A 143 -11.50 -1.53 -2.52
N HIS A 144 -12.50 -0.90 -3.14
CA HIS A 144 -12.52 -0.62 -4.54
C HIS A 144 -12.09 0.84 -4.74
N LEU A 145 -11.04 1.04 -5.49
CA LEU A 145 -10.43 2.33 -5.75
C LEU A 145 -10.58 2.67 -7.22
N THR A 146 -11.16 3.84 -7.50
CA THR A 146 -11.28 4.37 -8.85
C THR A 146 -10.32 5.55 -9.02
N PHE A 147 -9.49 5.50 -10.05
CA PHE A 147 -8.46 6.50 -10.34
C PHE A 147 -8.83 7.26 -11.61
N VAL A 148 -8.97 8.57 -11.49
CA VAL A 148 -9.23 9.46 -12.62
C VAL A 148 -8.26 10.62 -12.51
N ASP A 149 -7.28 10.65 -13.39
CA ASP A 149 -6.22 11.65 -13.38
C ASP A 149 -5.50 11.68 -12.01
N GLU A 150 -5.56 12.78 -11.28
CA GLU A 150 -4.99 12.91 -9.93
C GLU A 150 -5.98 12.54 -8.81
N SER A 151 -7.23 12.28 -9.15
CA SER A 151 -8.30 11.99 -8.19
C SER A 151 -8.40 10.50 -7.89
N VAL A 152 -8.66 10.18 -6.63
CA VAL A 152 -8.96 8.82 -6.18
C VAL A 152 -10.29 8.80 -5.46
N MET A 153 -11.22 7.99 -5.95
CA MET A 153 -12.48 7.69 -5.27
C MET A 153 -12.34 6.36 -4.53
N VAL A 154 -12.87 6.31 -3.32
CA VAL A 154 -12.77 5.14 -2.44
C VAL A 154 -14.15 4.61 -2.14
N GLU A 155 -14.37 3.34 -2.45
CA GLU A 155 -15.49 2.57 -1.96
C GLU A 155 -14.98 1.46 -1.04
N THR A 156 -15.21 1.61 0.28
CA THR A 156 -14.85 0.58 1.24
C THR A 156 -15.88 -0.54 1.19
N ILE A 157 -15.44 -1.73 0.83
CA ILE A 157 -16.28 -2.92 0.80
C ILE A 157 -16.37 -3.50 2.21
N THR A 158 -17.60 -3.62 2.72
CA THR A 158 -17.88 -4.23 4.03
C THR A 158 -18.53 -5.59 3.81
N PRO A 159 -17.76 -6.67 3.70
CA PRO A 159 -18.31 -7.99 3.49
C PRO A 159 -18.95 -8.54 4.76
N SER A 160 -19.81 -9.55 4.61
CA SER A 160 -20.38 -10.25 5.75
C SER A 160 -19.30 -10.95 6.59
N ALA A 161 -19.56 -11.12 7.90
CA ALA A 161 -18.65 -11.85 8.78
C ALA A 161 -18.37 -13.29 8.27
N GLY A 162 -19.35 -13.94 7.68
CA GLY A 162 -19.20 -15.27 7.09
C GLY A 162 -18.26 -15.27 5.88
N PHE A 163 -18.28 -14.23 5.05
CA PHE A 163 -17.36 -14.10 3.92
C PHE A 163 -15.91 -13.82 4.39
N CYS A 164 -15.72 -12.96 5.38
CA CYS A 164 -14.40 -12.73 5.97
C CYS A 164 -13.82 -14.04 6.52
N GLN A 165 -14.59 -14.78 7.29
CA GLN A 165 -14.20 -16.09 7.83
C GLN A 165 -13.86 -17.10 6.71
N TRP A 166 -14.65 -17.09 5.63
CA TRP A 166 -14.38 -17.95 4.47
C TRP A 166 -13.06 -17.58 3.81
N LEU A 167 -12.79 -16.28 3.60
CA LEU A 167 -11.51 -15.81 3.04
C LEU A 167 -10.34 -16.23 3.93
N GLU A 168 -10.42 -16.00 5.23
CA GLU A 168 -9.37 -16.38 6.19
C GLU A 168 -9.05 -17.88 6.14
N ASN A 169 -10.06 -18.72 5.94
CA ASN A 169 -9.89 -20.17 5.92
C ASN A 169 -9.46 -20.73 4.55
N ASN A 170 -9.63 -19.98 3.46
CA ASN A 170 -9.44 -20.49 2.11
C ASN A 170 -8.36 -19.75 1.31
N LEU A 171 -7.94 -18.54 1.75
CA LEU A 171 -6.89 -17.83 1.05
C LEU A 171 -5.52 -18.31 1.51
N LEU A 172 -4.70 -18.73 0.54
CA LEU A 172 -3.31 -19.15 0.76
C LEU A 172 -2.38 -18.21 0.02
N LEU A 173 -1.38 -17.68 0.73
CA LEU A 173 -0.33 -16.87 0.13
C LEU A 173 0.94 -17.71 -0.04
N PHE A 174 1.39 -17.87 -1.28
CA PHE A 174 2.61 -18.58 -1.61
C PHE A 174 3.73 -17.61 -1.99
N ASN A 175 4.89 -17.76 -1.36
CA ASN A 175 6.09 -17.04 -1.78
C ASN A 175 6.82 -17.86 -2.85
N SER A 176 6.92 -17.31 -4.08
CA SER A 176 7.66 -17.94 -5.18
C SER A 176 9.17 -17.87 -5.03
N HIS A 177 9.68 -17.10 -4.07
CA HIS A 177 11.10 -16.75 -3.91
C HIS A 177 11.72 -16.06 -5.13
N ILE A 178 10.90 -15.58 -6.07
CA ILE A 178 11.35 -14.79 -7.22
C ILE A 178 11.23 -13.32 -6.82
N THR A 179 12.37 -12.64 -6.77
CA THR A 179 12.39 -11.19 -6.50
C THR A 179 11.98 -10.45 -7.77
N HIS A 180 10.92 -9.68 -7.70
CA HIS A 180 10.51 -8.79 -8.80
C HIS A 180 11.43 -7.58 -8.90
N VAL A 181 12.12 -7.46 -10.04
CA VAL A 181 12.69 -6.22 -10.51
C VAL A 181 11.63 -5.56 -11.42
N SER A 182 10.67 -4.87 -10.80
CA SER A 182 9.51 -4.30 -11.51
C SER A 182 9.88 -3.22 -12.55
N GLY A 183 11.03 -2.56 -12.39
CA GLY A 183 11.36 -1.36 -13.15
C GLY A 183 11.45 -1.54 -14.68
N ASP A 184 12.05 -2.61 -15.19
CA ASP A 184 12.27 -2.76 -16.64
C ASP A 184 11.04 -3.27 -17.38
N LEU A 185 10.28 -4.19 -16.76
CA LEU A 185 9.01 -4.66 -17.31
C LEU A 185 7.99 -3.51 -17.38
N HIS A 186 7.87 -2.74 -16.31
CA HIS A 186 7.01 -1.55 -16.27
C HIS A 186 7.37 -0.56 -17.38
N LYS A 187 8.65 -0.22 -17.55
CA LYS A 187 9.08 0.69 -18.63
C LYS A 187 8.67 0.20 -20.01
N SER A 188 8.87 -1.08 -20.29
CA SER A 188 8.51 -1.68 -21.57
C SER A 188 7.02 -1.62 -21.86
N VAL A 189 6.17 -1.97 -20.88
CA VAL A 189 4.71 -1.93 -21.03
C VAL A 189 4.22 -0.50 -21.20
N TRP A 190 4.70 0.43 -20.37
CA TRP A 190 4.26 1.83 -20.45
C TRP A 190 4.71 2.52 -21.73
N GLN A 191 5.92 2.24 -22.23
CA GLN A 191 6.36 2.77 -23.51
C GLN A 191 5.45 2.29 -24.65
N ARG A 192 5.14 0.99 -24.72
CA ARG A 192 4.21 0.46 -25.73
C ARG A 192 2.80 1.05 -25.60
N PHE A 193 2.32 1.29 -24.38
CA PHE A 193 1.03 1.95 -24.17
C PHE A 193 1.03 3.39 -24.67
N GLU A 194 2.09 4.15 -24.42
CA GLU A 194 2.24 5.53 -24.90
C GLU A 194 2.37 5.60 -26.42
N ASP A 195 3.04 4.60 -27.03
CA ASP A 195 3.19 4.46 -28.47
C ASP A 195 1.89 4.02 -29.17
N GLY A 196 0.83 3.75 -28.41
CA GLY A 196 -0.49 3.41 -28.94
C GLY A 196 -0.66 1.93 -29.32
N ASP A 197 0.12 1.04 -28.71
CA ASP A 197 -0.01 -0.41 -28.93
C ASP A 197 -1.39 -0.90 -28.45
N GLU A 198 -2.22 -1.33 -29.42
CA GLU A 198 -3.59 -1.77 -29.15
C GLU A 198 -3.67 -3.06 -28.32
N GLU A 199 -2.68 -3.94 -28.42
CA GLU A 199 -2.65 -5.19 -27.66
C GLU A 199 -2.44 -4.90 -26.18
N ILE A 200 -1.46 -4.04 -25.86
CA ILE A 200 -1.20 -3.56 -24.50
C ILE A 200 -2.41 -2.81 -23.95
N THR A 201 -2.98 -1.89 -24.72
CA THR A 201 -4.16 -1.12 -24.32
C THR A 201 -5.34 -2.03 -23.98
N ARG A 202 -5.64 -3.02 -24.84
CA ARG A 202 -6.70 -4.01 -24.57
C ARG A 202 -6.40 -4.89 -23.36
N GLY A 203 -5.12 -5.23 -23.15
CA GLY A 203 -4.70 -5.98 -21.96
C GLY A 203 -4.96 -5.22 -20.67
N LEU A 204 -4.54 -3.96 -20.61
CA LEU A 204 -4.77 -3.07 -19.47
C LEU A 204 -6.28 -2.80 -19.24
N ASP A 205 -7.06 -2.60 -20.31
CA ASP A 205 -8.50 -2.42 -20.20
C ASP A 205 -9.19 -3.66 -19.60
N LYS A 206 -8.76 -4.87 -19.97
CA LYS A 206 -9.28 -6.12 -19.36
C LYS A 206 -8.89 -6.26 -17.89
N ILE A 207 -7.71 -5.81 -17.52
CA ILE A 207 -7.27 -5.78 -16.11
C ILE A 207 -8.15 -4.81 -15.32
N ARG A 208 -8.40 -3.61 -15.87
CA ARG A 208 -9.33 -2.64 -15.27
C ARG A 208 -10.74 -3.22 -15.12
N ASP A 209 -11.28 -3.81 -16.18
CA ASP A 209 -12.65 -4.33 -16.20
C ASP A 209 -12.87 -5.50 -15.22
N ALA A 210 -11.80 -6.07 -14.70
CA ALA A 210 -11.84 -7.07 -13.65
C ALA A 210 -11.89 -6.48 -12.23
N GLY A 211 -11.53 -5.20 -12.08
CA GLY A 211 -11.61 -4.42 -10.83
C GLY A 211 -12.94 -3.71 -10.71
#